data_018720750eab71a59b6d94aa17c6eee5
#
_entry.id   018720750eab71a59b6d94aa17c6eee5
#
_cell.length_a   1.000
_cell.length_b   1.000
_cell.length_c   1.000
_cell.angle_alpha   90.00
_cell.angle_beta   90.00
_cell.angle_gamma   90.00
#
_symmetry.space_group_name_H-M   'P 1'
#
loop_
_entity.id
_entity.type
_entity.pdbx_description
1 polymer ?
#
loop_
_entity_poly.entity_id
_entity_poly.type
_entity_poly.pdbx_seq_one_letter_code
_entity_poly.pdbx_strand_id
1 'polypeptide(L)'
;VFKENLEARQLMRAVVVECKLPSLPSRAEEARAMAENIGYDVVDVMVQRRKSDHHSYFIGPGKVEELKEVVDANEVETVIFTNTLPSSQVFKLQQRLGGDVRVIDRNLLILEVFDKRAMTKEAKLQIKLAKLKYTLSWGREFIKLRGIMGEQVGWMGPGDYPFQEYYRAARSRISRLEAQLRDLDRKKEIARGRRRELGFPAVALAGYTQSGKTTFFNRVASESKRVGLGPFTTLSTFARKVRFGASQSSECILIDSIGFIEDMHPTIVKAFTATLGEIAHSDLILLFVDASEETPVIARRCLSMNKILREIDADGQVIVCANKIDLVDSEQVASVLEAIRERFVGTAVIPISALTGENLGELFAAITRNISNVKVTAGLPSTFVQARNPVRPE
;
A
#
# COMPACT_ATOMS: atom_id res chain seq x y z
N VAL A 1 19.24 20.77 -30.86
CA VAL A 1 17.81 21.12 -30.96
C VAL A 1 16.91 20.19 -30.14
N PHE A 2 17.47 19.32 -29.22
CA PHE A 2 16.70 18.42 -28.34
C PHE A 2 16.94 18.70 -26.83
N LYS A 3 17.45 19.88 -26.47
CA LYS A 3 17.85 20.21 -25.07
C LYS A 3 17.14 21.43 -24.45
N GLU A 4 16.12 21.99 -25.07
CA GLU A 4 15.49 23.25 -24.62
C GLU A 4 13.99 23.20 -24.36
N ASN A 5 13.42 22.06 -23.92
CA ASN A 5 12.06 22.00 -23.41
C ASN A 5 11.97 21.24 -22.08
N LEU A 6 12.90 21.49 -21.16
CA LEU A 6 12.64 21.39 -19.74
C LEU A 6 12.09 22.75 -19.29
N GLU A 7 10.87 23.09 -19.73
CA GLU A 7 10.08 24.08 -19.02
C GLU A 7 10.11 23.69 -17.54
N ALA A 8 10.64 24.60 -16.73
CA ALA A 8 10.69 24.46 -15.28
C ALA A 8 9.26 24.16 -14.81
N ARG A 9 8.93 22.89 -14.61
CA ARG A 9 7.74 22.50 -13.84
C ARG A 9 7.95 23.15 -12.48
N GLN A 10 7.24 24.22 -12.22
CA GLN A 10 7.19 24.84 -10.92
C GLN A 10 6.79 23.75 -9.93
N LEU A 11 7.74 23.32 -9.10
CA LEU A 11 7.51 22.30 -8.10
C LEU A 11 6.48 22.85 -7.13
N MET A 12 5.41 22.14 -6.84
CA MET A 12 4.40 22.56 -5.87
C MET A 12 5.05 22.60 -4.48
N ARG A 13 5.11 23.80 -3.89
CA ARG A 13 5.70 23.96 -2.55
C ARG A 13 4.83 23.33 -1.50
N ALA A 14 5.45 22.56 -0.60
CA ALA A 14 4.74 21.83 0.43
C ALA A 14 5.43 21.96 1.80
N VAL A 15 4.62 21.86 2.87
CA VAL A 15 5.09 21.69 4.25
C VAL A 15 4.59 20.36 4.76
N VAL A 16 5.47 19.56 5.36
CA VAL A 16 5.10 18.32 6.03
C VAL A 16 4.84 18.61 7.52
N VAL A 17 3.71 18.16 8.04
CA VAL A 17 3.28 18.39 9.42
C VAL A 17 3.04 17.06 10.12
N GLU A 18 3.61 16.89 11.29
CA GLU A 18 3.39 15.72 12.14
C GLU A 18 2.90 16.11 13.54
N CYS A 19 1.77 15.55 13.95
CA CYS A 19 1.43 15.46 15.37
C CYS A 19 1.96 14.12 15.90
N LYS A 20 3.13 14.14 16.57
CA LYS A 20 3.75 12.95 17.12
C LYS A 20 3.09 12.56 18.44
N LEU A 21 2.38 11.43 18.44
CA LEU A 21 1.80 10.82 19.64
C LEU A 21 2.83 9.85 20.27
N PRO A 22 2.78 9.64 21.62
CA PRO A 22 3.80 8.86 22.33
C PRO A 22 3.94 7.41 21.85
N SER A 23 2.84 6.79 21.42
CA SER A 23 2.77 5.38 21.04
C SER A 23 3.20 5.09 19.59
N LEU A 24 3.44 6.12 18.78
CA LEU A 24 3.74 5.94 17.36
C LEU A 24 5.17 6.42 17.02
N PRO A 25 5.90 5.73 16.15
CA PRO A 25 7.17 6.24 15.63
C PRO A 25 6.92 7.51 14.79
N SER A 26 7.94 8.36 14.65
CA SER A 26 7.86 9.51 13.75
C SER A 26 7.83 9.04 12.29
N ARG A 27 7.00 9.70 11.49
CA ARG A 27 6.82 9.44 10.06
C ARG A 27 7.13 10.69 9.21
N ALA A 28 7.66 11.73 9.83
CA ALA A 28 7.90 13.00 9.16
C ALA A 28 8.88 12.83 7.97
N GLU A 29 10.01 12.14 8.19
CA GLU A 29 11.00 11.90 7.14
C GLU A 29 10.48 10.95 6.04
N GLU A 30 9.69 9.93 6.41
CA GLU A 30 9.03 9.06 5.43
C GLU A 30 8.10 9.88 4.52
N ALA A 31 7.27 10.74 5.11
CA ALA A 31 6.33 11.57 4.37
C ALA A 31 7.04 12.61 3.50
N ARG A 32 8.12 13.22 4.01
CA ARG A 32 8.98 14.11 3.24
C ARG A 32 9.54 13.41 2.00
N ALA A 33 10.18 12.25 2.19
CA ALA A 33 10.74 11.47 1.09
C ALA A 33 9.68 11.04 0.08
N MET A 34 8.46 10.71 0.54
CA MET A 34 7.34 10.40 -0.35
C MET A 34 6.91 11.61 -1.18
N ALA A 35 6.78 12.78 -0.56
CA ALA A 35 6.38 14.02 -1.22
C ALA A 35 7.41 14.47 -2.27
N GLU A 36 8.69 14.51 -1.91
CA GLU A 36 9.79 14.85 -2.81
C GLU A 36 9.86 13.90 -4.02
N ASN A 37 9.66 12.60 -3.80
CA ASN A 37 9.64 11.59 -4.88
C ASN A 37 8.54 11.79 -5.93
N ILE A 38 7.46 12.47 -5.60
CA ILE A 38 6.38 12.76 -6.55
C ILE A 38 6.42 14.18 -7.10
N GLY A 39 7.40 14.97 -6.68
CA GLY A 39 7.70 16.27 -7.25
C GLY A 39 7.15 17.44 -6.43
N TYR A 40 6.96 17.27 -5.12
CA TYR A 40 6.80 18.40 -4.20
C TYR A 40 8.17 18.97 -3.82
N ASP A 41 8.22 20.28 -3.64
CA ASP A 41 9.32 20.99 -2.98
C ASP A 41 8.95 21.16 -1.50
N VAL A 42 9.52 20.30 -0.64
CA VAL A 42 9.22 20.34 0.79
C VAL A 42 10.08 21.38 1.47
N VAL A 43 9.50 22.56 1.69
CA VAL A 43 10.22 23.73 2.24
C VAL A 43 10.45 23.64 3.74
N ASP A 44 9.59 22.91 4.48
CA ASP A 44 9.74 22.71 5.93
C ASP A 44 9.08 21.42 6.42
N VAL A 45 9.53 20.93 7.59
CA VAL A 45 9.00 19.78 8.29
C VAL A 45 8.70 20.15 9.74
N MET A 46 7.43 20.31 10.06
CA MET A 46 6.96 20.76 11.37
C MET A 46 6.47 19.59 12.23
N VAL A 47 7.13 19.31 13.34
CA VAL A 47 6.74 18.23 14.26
C VAL A 47 6.27 18.82 15.58
N GLN A 48 5.07 18.44 16.03
CA GLN A 48 4.56 18.77 17.36
C GLN A 48 4.35 17.50 18.18
N ARG A 49 5.00 17.40 19.34
CA ARG A 49 4.77 16.29 20.29
C ARG A 49 3.59 16.60 21.18
N ARG A 50 2.60 15.70 21.22
CA ARG A 50 1.41 15.83 22.05
C ARG A 50 1.03 14.49 22.67
N LYS A 51 0.32 14.53 23.83
CA LYS A 51 -0.26 13.33 24.44
C LYS A 51 -1.50 12.83 23.67
N SER A 52 -2.26 13.76 23.06
CA SER A 52 -3.44 13.49 22.23
C SER A 52 -3.53 14.55 21.13
N ASP A 53 -4.23 14.24 20.04
CA ASP A 53 -4.58 15.19 18.99
C ASP A 53 -5.48 16.32 19.50
N HIS A 54 -5.44 17.46 18.82
CA HIS A 54 -6.32 18.57 19.10
C HIS A 54 -7.63 18.42 18.33
N HIS A 55 -8.77 18.54 18.99
CA HIS A 55 -10.09 18.28 18.43
C HIS A 55 -10.45 19.10 17.17
N SER A 56 -9.86 20.28 16.97
CA SER A 56 -10.18 21.16 15.84
C SER A 56 -9.18 21.07 14.70
N TYR A 57 -7.89 20.90 14.99
CA TYR A 57 -6.83 21.05 14.00
C TYR A 57 -5.80 19.91 13.98
N PHE A 58 -6.00 18.87 14.78
CA PHE A 58 -5.05 17.78 15.04
C PHE A 58 -3.79 18.24 15.81
N ILE A 59 -3.19 19.37 15.39
CA ILE A 59 -2.13 20.08 16.11
C ILE A 59 -2.73 21.20 16.98
N GLY A 60 -1.95 21.73 17.92
CA GLY A 60 -2.42 22.83 18.78
C GLY A 60 -2.61 24.14 18.02
N PRO A 61 -3.51 25.04 18.48
CA PRO A 61 -3.82 26.27 17.76
C PRO A 61 -2.60 27.18 17.57
N GLY A 62 -1.70 27.31 18.55
CA GLY A 62 -0.44 28.06 18.37
C GLY A 62 0.44 27.49 17.27
N LYS A 63 0.48 26.14 17.10
CA LYS A 63 1.22 25.51 16.02
C LYS A 63 0.55 25.71 14.66
N VAL A 64 -0.77 25.96 14.63
CA VAL A 64 -1.48 26.35 13.39
C VAL A 64 -1.09 27.75 12.94
N GLU A 65 -0.89 28.69 13.90
CA GLU A 65 -0.42 30.04 13.55
C GLU A 65 1.00 30.02 13.00
N GLU A 66 1.92 29.29 13.66
CA GLU A 66 3.28 29.07 13.13
C GLU A 66 3.24 28.46 11.73
N LEU A 67 2.38 27.44 11.51
CA LEU A 67 2.20 26.82 10.19
C LEU A 67 1.70 27.84 9.16
N LYS A 68 0.78 28.72 9.55
CA LYS A 68 0.28 29.76 8.68
C LYS A 68 1.38 30.76 8.28
N GLU A 69 2.22 31.17 9.24
CA GLU A 69 3.37 32.05 8.95
C GLU A 69 4.33 31.39 7.93
N VAL A 70 4.62 30.09 8.10
CA VAL A 70 5.46 29.35 7.14
C VAL A 70 4.80 29.26 5.76
N VAL A 71 3.48 29.00 5.71
CA VAL A 71 2.71 28.92 4.47
C VAL A 71 2.74 30.25 3.71
N ASP A 72 2.48 31.35 4.41
CA ASP A 72 2.44 32.69 3.82
C ASP A 72 3.85 33.15 3.37
N ALA A 73 4.88 32.91 4.20
CA ALA A 73 6.26 33.32 3.90
C ALA A 73 6.89 32.55 2.73
N ASN A 74 6.52 31.30 2.52
CA ASN A 74 7.10 30.43 1.49
C ASN A 74 6.16 30.16 0.31
N GLU A 75 5.01 30.83 0.23
CA GLU A 75 3.99 30.61 -0.81
C GLU A 75 3.63 29.12 -0.97
N VAL A 76 3.35 28.45 0.17
CA VAL A 76 3.07 27.01 0.19
C VAL A 76 1.69 26.73 -0.36
N GLU A 77 1.62 25.85 -1.35
CA GLU A 77 0.37 25.44 -1.98
C GLU A 77 -0.27 24.22 -1.30
N THR A 78 0.55 23.37 -0.65
CA THR A 78 0.08 22.11 -0.06
C THR A 78 0.66 21.89 1.32
N VAL A 79 -0.21 21.59 2.29
CA VAL A 79 0.16 21.13 3.64
C VAL A 79 -0.13 19.63 3.75
N ILE A 80 0.90 18.84 4.08
CA ILE A 80 0.87 17.38 4.10
C ILE A 80 0.97 16.90 5.55
N PHE A 81 -0.11 16.35 6.09
CA PHE A 81 -0.09 15.73 7.41
C PHE A 81 0.37 14.27 7.33
N THR A 82 1.28 13.87 8.21
CA THR A 82 1.69 12.46 8.35
C THR A 82 0.64 11.62 9.07
N ASN A 83 -0.30 12.26 9.72
CA ASN A 83 -1.43 11.66 10.42
C ASN A 83 -2.65 11.53 9.48
N THR A 84 -3.54 10.58 9.76
CA THR A 84 -4.87 10.55 9.14
C THR A 84 -5.73 11.63 9.77
N LEU A 85 -6.32 12.49 8.97
CA LEU A 85 -7.14 13.60 9.45
C LEU A 85 -8.64 13.33 9.27
N PRO A 86 -9.46 13.57 10.31
CA PRO A 86 -10.90 13.70 10.13
C PRO A 86 -11.24 14.84 9.16
N SER A 87 -12.26 14.66 8.35
CA SER A 87 -12.70 15.63 7.35
C SER A 87 -13.00 17.03 7.92
N SER A 88 -13.56 17.07 9.13
CA SER A 88 -13.85 18.34 9.85
C SER A 88 -12.58 19.11 10.19
N GLN A 89 -11.49 18.42 10.51
CA GLN A 89 -10.21 19.07 10.81
C GLN A 89 -9.52 19.56 9.54
N VAL A 90 -9.58 18.79 8.46
CA VAL A 90 -9.09 19.22 7.14
C VAL A 90 -9.77 20.52 6.72
N PHE A 91 -11.10 20.60 6.86
CA PHE A 91 -11.87 21.80 6.53
C PHE A 91 -11.44 23.01 7.36
N LYS A 92 -11.37 22.86 8.69
CA LYS A 92 -10.96 23.94 9.60
C LYS A 92 -9.52 24.41 9.34
N LEU A 93 -8.61 23.48 9.04
CA LEU A 93 -7.23 23.80 8.66
C LEU A 93 -7.19 24.61 7.36
N GLN A 94 -7.90 24.17 6.32
CA GLN A 94 -7.95 24.91 5.05
C GLN A 94 -8.49 26.34 5.23
N GLN A 95 -9.55 26.51 6.02
CA GLN A 95 -10.07 27.85 6.32
C GLN A 95 -9.06 28.72 7.07
N ARG A 96 -8.31 28.14 8.02
CA ARG A 96 -7.36 28.91 8.83
C ARG A 96 -6.08 29.27 8.06
N LEU A 97 -5.64 28.40 7.16
CA LEU A 97 -4.41 28.58 6.37
C LEU A 97 -4.63 29.43 5.11
N GLY A 98 -5.87 29.72 4.74
CA GLY A 98 -6.22 30.38 3.48
C GLY A 98 -6.91 29.38 2.54
N GLY A 99 -8.02 29.80 1.93
CA GLY A 99 -8.92 28.90 1.18
C GLY A 99 -8.28 28.17 -0.01
N ASP A 100 -7.18 28.71 -0.53
CA ASP A 100 -6.46 28.14 -1.70
C ASP A 100 -5.40 27.12 -1.29
N VAL A 101 -5.04 27.03 0.01
CA VAL A 101 -4.04 26.06 0.51
C VAL A 101 -4.67 24.67 0.59
N ARG A 102 -4.08 23.73 -0.10
CA ARG A 102 -4.52 22.36 -0.12
C ARG A 102 -4.00 21.61 1.13
N VAL A 103 -4.89 21.07 1.93
CA VAL A 103 -4.52 20.19 3.06
C VAL A 103 -4.78 18.75 2.69
N ILE A 104 -3.76 17.93 2.72
CA ILE A 104 -3.84 16.47 2.52
C ILE A 104 -3.30 15.73 3.72
N ASP A 105 -3.83 14.55 3.94
CA ASP A 105 -3.36 13.64 4.96
C ASP A 105 -2.47 12.54 4.36
N ARG A 106 -1.91 11.68 5.23
CA ARG A 106 -1.05 10.57 4.82
C ARG A 106 -1.70 9.64 3.78
N ASN A 107 -3.00 9.40 3.89
CA ASN A 107 -3.71 8.53 2.97
C ASN A 107 -3.80 9.12 1.56
N LEU A 108 -4.06 10.42 1.44
CA LEU A 108 -4.04 11.09 0.15
C LEU A 108 -2.63 11.20 -0.43
N LEU A 109 -1.61 11.45 0.40
CA LEU A 109 -0.21 11.43 -0.03
C LEU A 109 0.16 10.07 -0.64
N ILE A 110 -0.18 8.96 0.03
CA ILE A 110 0.03 7.60 -0.47
C ILE A 110 -0.66 7.40 -1.82
N LEU A 111 -1.91 7.84 -1.94
CA LEU A 111 -2.66 7.75 -3.21
C LEU A 111 -2.05 8.59 -4.33
N GLU A 112 -1.41 9.72 -4.00
CA GLU A 112 -0.68 10.53 -4.98
C GLU A 112 0.63 9.88 -5.44
N VAL A 113 1.37 9.28 -4.50
CA VAL A 113 2.56 8.47 -4.83
C VAL A 113 2.17 7.32 -5.76
N PHE A 114 1.06 6.66 -5.48
CA PHE A 114 0.57 5.59 -6.35
C PHE A 114 0.14 6.12 -7.73
N ASP A 115 -0.55 7.25 -7.80
CA ASP A 115 -1.00 7.85 -9.07
C ASP A 115 0.17 8.18 -9.99
N LYS A 116 1.24 8.72 -9.40
CA LYS A 116 2.48 9.05 -10.14
C LYS A 116 3.19 7.81 -10.70
N ARG A 117 3.07 6.67 -10.00
CA ARG A 117 3.77 5.43 -10.36
C ARG A 117 2.89 4.42 -11.12
N ALA A 118 1.59 4.70 -11.26
CA ALA A 118 0.67 3.82 -11.95
C ALA A 118 0.94 3.73 -13.45
N MET A 119 1.45 2.59 -13.90
CA MET A 119 1.76 2.35 -15.31
C MET A 119 0.61 1.64 -16.04
N THR A 120 -0.24 0.90 -15.32
CA THR A 120 -1.35 0.14 -15.91
C THR A 120 -2.67 0.88 -15.83
N LYS A 121 -3.56 0.63 -16.80
CA LYS A 121 -4.93 1.17 -16.80
C LYS A 121 -5.69 0.78 -15.53
N GLU A 122 -5.52 -0.46 -15.08
CA GLU A 122 -6.16 -0.97 -13.88
C GLU A 122 -5.73 -0.19 -12.63
N ALA A 123 -4.40 -0.09 -12.38
CA ALA A 123 -3.88 0.66 -11.24
C ALA A 123 -4.38 2.11 -11.24
N LYS A 124 -4.40 2.79 -12.39
CA LYS A 124 -4.97 4.14 -12.52
C LYS A 124 -6.45 4.21 -12.17
N LEU A 125 -7.24 3.22 -12.58
CA LEU A 125 -8.68 3.17 -12.26
C LEU A 125 -8.90 2.91 -10.76
N GLN A 126 -8.12 2.02 -10.15
CA GLN A 126 -8.17 1.72 -8.71
C GLN A 126 -7.84 2.95 -7.88
N ILE A 127 -6.76 3.67 -8.23
CA ILE A 127 -6.37 4.88 -7.52
C ILE A 127 -7.45 5.97 -7.65
N LYS A 128 -7.99 6.18 -8.85
CA LYS A 128 -9.10 7.11 -9.06
C LYS A 128 -10.32 6.75 -8.21
N LEU A 129 -10.65 5.46 -8.13
CA LEU A 129 -11.74 4.96 -7.29
C LEU A 129 -11.45 5.19 -5.81
N ALA A 130 -10.23 4.87 -5.34
CA ALA A 130 -9.80 5.07 -3.96
C ALA A 130 -9.87 6.55 -3.56
N LYS A 131 -9.25 7.43 -4.37
CA LYS A 131 -9.31 8.89 -4.15
C LYS A 131 -10.74 9.39 -4.06
N LEU A 132 -11.60 8.98 -5.00
CA LEU A 132 -12.98 9.43 -5.04
C LEU A 132 -13.80 8.93 -3.85
N LYS A 133 -13.66 7.66 -3.45
CA LYS A 133 -14.32 7.12 -2.26
C LYS A 133 -13.85 7.78 -0.97
N TYR A 134 -12.53 8.01 -0.85
CA TYR A 134 -11.93 8.64 0.32
C TYR A 134 -12.39 10.10 0.47
N THR A 135 -12.30 10.88 -0.59
CA THR A 135 -12.67 12.31 -0.56
C THR A 135 -14.18 12.55 -0.56
N LEU A 136 -14.99 11.58 -0.99
CA LEU A 136 -16.45 11.70 -0.95
C LEU A 136 -16.98 11.85 0.49
N SER A 137 -16.35 11.15 1.46
CA SER A 137 -16.68 11.30 2.88
C SER A 137 -16.41 12.71 3.38
N TRP A 138 -15.34 13.34 2.91
CA TRP A 138 -14.98 14.73 3.23
C TRP A 138 -15.99 15.73 2.69
N GLY A 139 -16.41 15.58 1.43
CA GLY A 139 -17.40 16.46 0.80
C GLY A 139 -18.69 16.58 1.60
N ARG A 140 -19.17 15.48 2.17
CA ARG A 140 -20.39 15.47 2.99
C ARG A 140 -20.25 16.32 4.26
N GLU A 141 -19.09 16.29 4.89
CA GLU A 141 -18.81 17.01 6.12
C GLU A 141 -18.51 18.49 5.88
N PHE A 142 -17.79 18.79 4.79
CA PHE A 142 -17.54 20.16 4.34
C PHE A 142 -18.84 20.97 4.17
N ILE A 143 -19.88 20.36 3.64
CA ILE A 143 -21.16 21.04 3.40
C ILE A 143 -21.94 21.21 4.69
N LYS A 144 -21.96 20.20 5.57
CA LYS A 144 -22.56 20.36 6.90
C LYS A 144 -21.93 21.52 7.66
N LEU A 145 -20.60 21.64 7.62
CA LEU A 145 -19.86 22.68 8.34
C LEU A 145 -20.07 24.07 7.74
N ARG A 146 -20.16 24.21 6.42
CA ARG A 146 -20.55 25.47 5.77
C ARG A 146 -21.96 25.91 6.16
N GLY A 147 -22.92 24.99 6.21
CA GLY A 147 -24.27 25.28 6.67
C GLY A 147 -24.35 25.75 8.13
N ILE A 148 -23.49 25.25 9.01
CA ILE A 148 -23.43 25.67 10.42
C ILE A 148 -22.76 27.05 10.57
N MET A 149 -21.87 27.46 9.68
CA MET A 149 -21.14 28.73 9.73
C MET A 149 -21.93 29.95 9.20
N GLY A 150 -23.22 29.82 8.89
CA GLY A 150 -24.09 30.96 8.62
C GLY A 150 -24.13 31.43 7.14
N GLU A 151 -23.55 30.71 6.21
CA GLU A 151 -24.01 30.78 4.84
C GLU A 151 -25.43 30.24 4.81
N GLN A 152 -26.43 31.14 4.73
CA GLN A 152 -27.87 30.81 4.83
C GLN A 152 -28.21 29.63 3.92
N VAL A 153 -28.22 28.44 4.51
CA VAL A 153 -28.88 27.27 3.93
C VAL A 153 -30.36 27.49 4.24
N GLY A 154 -31.04 28.20 3.37
CA GLY A 154 -32.48 28.36 3.45
C GLY A 154 -33.12 26.97 3.49
N TRP A 155 -34.22 26.83 4.19
CA TRP A 155 -35.11 25.67 4.19
C TRP A 155 -35.45 25.32 2.74
N MET A 156 -34.85 24.26 2.17
CA MET A 156 -34.74 24.00 0.73
C MET A 156 -33.88 24.99 -0.06
N GLY A 157 -32.80 25.54 0.53
CA GLY A 157 -31.95 26.53 -0.09
C GLY A 157 -30.96 25.96 -1.11
N PRO A 158 -30.36 26.84 -1.93
CA PRO A 158 -29.47 26.44 -3.04
C PRO A 158 -28.21 25.69 -2.64
N GLY A 159 -27.87 25.60 -1.33
CA GLY A 159 -26.72 24.86 -0.82
C GLY A 159 -26.86 23.34 -0.85
N ASP A 160 -28.07 22.79 -0.77
CA ASP A 160 -28.30 21.35 -0.88
C ASP A 160 -28.23 20.85 -2.34
N TYR A 161 -28.59 21.68 -3.31
CA TYR A 161 -28.56 21.34 -4.73
C TYR A 161 -27.14 21.04 -5.27
N PRO A 162 -26.12 21.91 -5.08
CA PRO A 162 -24.76 21.66 -5.58
C PRO A 162 -24.15 20.42 -4.96
N PHE A 163 -24.48 20.12 -3.69
CA PHE A 163 -24.02 18.90 -3.02
C PHE A 163 -24.68 17.65 -3.56
N GLN A 164 -25.98 17.66 -3.70
CA GLN A 164 -26.69 16.49 -4.24
C GLN A 164 -26.23 16.19 -5.66
N GLU A 165 -25.97 17.20 -6.46
CA GLU A 165 -25.38 17.06 -7.81
C GLU A 165 -23.98 16.51 -7.75
N TYR A 166 -23.10 17.09 -6.93
CA TYR A 166 -21.75 16.58 -6.72
C TYR A 166 -21.76 15.12 -6.24
N TYR A 167 -22.61 14.82 -5.26
CA TYR A 167 -22.72 13.47 -4.70
C TYR A 167 -23.27 12.48 -5.71
N ARG A 168 -24.29 12.85 -6.50
CA ARG A 168 -24.81 12.02 -7.60
C ARG A 168 -23.76 11.80 -8.68
N ALA A 169 -23.06 12.85 -9.09
CA ALA A 169 -21.97 12.77 -10.07
C ALA A 169 -20.83 11.88 -9.57
N ALA A 170 -20.41 12.02 -8.31
CA ALA A 170 -19.37 11.19 -7.68
C ALA A 170 -19.81 9.73 -7.60
N ARG A 171 -21.06 9.43 -7.17
CA ARG A 171 -21.59 8.06 -7.15
C ARG A 171 -21.67 7.45 -8.54
N SER A 172 -22.14 8.20 -9.54
CA SER A 172 -22.18 7.73 -10.92
C SER A 172 -20.76 7.41 -11.42
N ARG A 173 -19.77 8.25 -11.07
CA ARG A 173 -18.38 8.03 -11.43
C ARG A 173 -17.78 6.82 -10.72
N ILE A 174 -18.09 6.62 -9.43
CA ILE A 174 -17.71 5.42 -8.66
C ILE A 174 -18.26 4.17 -9.34
N SER A 175 -19.57 4.12 -9.61
CA SER A 175 -20.22 2.97 -10.25
C SER A 175 -19.59 2.65 -11.62
N ARG A 176 -19.26 3.66 -12.39
CA ARG A 176 -18.59 3.51 -13.71
C ARG A 176 -17.18 2.96 -13.59
N LEU A 177 -16.40 3.44 -12.59
CA LEU A 177 -15.06 2.94 -12.31
C LEU A 177 -15.08 1.48 -11.82
N GLU A 178 -16.04 1.15 -10.93
CA GLU A 178 -16.22 -0.22 -10.45
C GLU A 178 -16.63 -1.19 -11.57
N ALA A 179 -17.48 -0.76 -12.50
CA ALA A 179 -17.84 -1.57 -13.66
C ALA A 179 -16.63 -1.86 -14.56
N GLN A 180 -15.79 -0.82 -14.82
CA GLN A 180 -14.57 -1.01 -15.60
C GLN A 180 -13.55 -1.94 -14.91
N LEU A 181 -13.45 -1.87 -13.58
CA LEU A 181 -12.59 -2.77 -12.81
C LEU A 181 -13.09 -4.20 -12.84
N ARG A 182 -14.40 -4.43 -12.67
CA ARG A 182 -15.02 -5.78 -12.79
C ARG A 182 -14.75 -6.41 -14.17
N ASP A 183 -14.80 -5.63 -15.25
CA ASP A 183 -14.48 -6.13 -16.60
C ASP A 183 -13.01 -6.56 -16.71
N LEU A 184 -12.10 -5.79 -16.12
CA LEU A 184 -10.68 -6.15 -16.10
C LEU A 184 -10.42 -7.40 -15.27
N ASP A 185 -11.07 -7.51 -14.12
CA ASP A 185 -10.94 -8.67 -13.24
C ASP A 185 -11.46 -9.96 -13.89
N ARG A 186 -12.60 -9.88 -14.58
CA ARG A 186 -13.12 -11.01 -15.38
C ARG A 186 -12.14 -11.50 -16.45
N LYS A 187 -11.45 -10.59 -17.13
CA LYS A 187 -10.42 -10.97 -18.10
C LYS A 187 -9.22 -11.66 -17.44
N LYS A 188 -8.84 -11.19 -16.25
CA LYS A 188 -7.78 -11.83 -15.46
C LYS A 188 -8.17 -13.23 -15.02
N GLU A 189 -9.42 -13.41 -14.58
CA GLU A 189 -9.92 -14.73 -14.16
C GLU A 189 -9.84 -15.77 -15.27
N ILE A 190 -10.22 -15.39 -16.49
CA ILE A 190 -10.03 -16.25 -17.68
C ILE A 190 -8.55 -16.60 -17.90
N ALA A 191 -7.66 -15.62 -17.74
CA ALA A 191 -6.22 -15.84 -17.89
C ALA A 191 -5.65 -16.74 -16.78
N ARG A 192 -6.16 -16.60 -15.53
CA ARG A 192 -5.82 -17.47 -14.39
C ARG A 192 -6.29 -18.92 -14.65
N GLY A 193 -7.51 -19.10 -15.16
CA GLY A 193 -8.03 -20.41 -15.55
C GLY A 193 -7.12 -21.12 -16.55
N ARG A 194 -6.76 -20.43 -17.62
CA ARG A 194 -5.82 -20.98 -18.62
C ARG A 194 -4.43 -21.32 -18.05
N ARG A 195 -3.91 -20.52 -17.10
CA ARG A 195 -2.64 -20.82 -16.42
C ARG A 195 -2.72 -22.10 -15.61
N ARG A 196 -3.83 -22.31 -14.89
CA ARG A 196 -4.09 -23.54 -14.11
C ARG A 196 -4.21 -24.76 -15.02
N GLU A 197 -4.95 -24.66 -16.13
CA GLU A 197 -5.06 -25.72 -17.14
C GLU A 197 -3.69 -26.12 -17.74
N LEU A 198 -2.80 -25.13 -17.95
CA LEU A 198 -1.44 -25.35 -18.43
C LEU A 198 -0.49 -25.89 -17.33
N GLY A 199 -0.96 -26.06 -16.10
CA GLY A 199 -0.18 -26.60 -14.98
C GLY A 199 0.93 -25.67 -14.47
N PHE A 200 0.80 -24.35 -14.66
CA PHE A 200 1.75 -23.36 -14.11
C PHE A 200 1.22 -22.77 -12.80
N PRO A 201 1.76 -23.20 -11.64
CA PRO A 201 1.43 -22.59 -10.36
C PRO A 201 1.89 -21.13 -10.30
N ALA A 202 1.14 -20.30 -9.57
CA ALA A 202 1.43 -18.91 -9.33
C ALA A 202 2.11 -18.73 -7.96
N VAL A 203 3.25 -18.06 -7.92
CA VAL A 203 3.98 -17.68 -6.71
C VAL A 203 3.99 -16.17 -6.59
N ALA A 204 3.33 -15.62 -5.57
CA ALA A 204 3.26 -14.18 -5.36
C ALA A 204 4.27 -13.71 -4.31
N LEU A 205 4.91 -12.57 -4.56
CA LEU A 205 5.74 -11.88 -3.59
C LEU A 205 4.87 -10.89 -2.83
N ALA A 206 4.80 -11.01 -1.51
CA ALA A 206 4.06 -10.13 -0.62
C ALA A 206 4.98 -9.58 0.48
N GLY A 207 4.55 -8.54 1.19
CA GLY A 207 5.30 -7.93 2.28
C GLY A 207 5.38 -6.42 2.15
N TYR A 208 5.91 -5.75 3.17
CA TYR A 208 6.01 -4.30 3.21
C TYR A 208 6.89 -3.71 2.10
N THR A 209 6.68 -2.43 1.82
CA THR A 209 7.60 -1.67 0.95
C THR A 209 9.03 -1.78 1.49
N GLN A 210 10.01 -1.82 0.59
CA GLN A 210 11.45 -1.95 0.93
C GLN A 210 11.88 -3.28 1.59
N SER A 211 11.00 -4.26 1.78
CA SER A 211 11.40 -5.58 2.32
C SER A 211 12.24 -6.44 1.36
N GLY A 212 12.51 -5.97 0.13
CA GLY A 212 13.40 -6.65 -0.83
C GLY A 212 12.70 -7.54 -1.86
N LYS A 213 11.39 -7.48 -2.01
CA LYS A 213 10.61 -8.24 -3.02
C LYS A 213 11.13 -8.06 -4.45
N THR A 214 11.27 -6.81 -4.88
CA THR A 214 11.72 -6.49 -6.24
C THR A 214 13.19 -6.88 -6.45
N THR A 215 14.03 -6.81 -5.41
CA THR A 215 15.41 -7.30 -5.45
C THR A 215 15.44 -8.81 -5.71
N PHE A 216 14.62 -9.56 -4.98
CA PHE A 216 14.45 -11.00 -5.19
C PHE A 216 13.90 -11.32 -6.59
N PHE A 217 12.84 -10.61 -7.00
CA PHE A 217 12.24 -10.78 -8.32
C PHE A 217 13.28 -10.58 -9.44
N ASN A 218 14.04 -9.50 -9.42
CA ASN A 218 15.07 -9.21 -10.41
C ASN A 218 16.14 -10.30 -10.46
N ARG A 219 16.55 -10.79 -9.31
CA ARG A 219 17.56 -11.86 -9.21
C ARG A 219 17.07 -13.17 -9.84
N VAL A 220 15.83 -13.55 -9.57
CA VAL A 220 15.25 -14.81 -10.06
C VAL A 220 14.82 -14.72 -11.53
N ALA A 221 14.23 -13.59 -11.91
CA ALA A 221 13.73 -13.38 -13.27
C ALA A 221 14.83 -12.96 -14.27
N SER A 222 16.08 -12.80 -13.83
CA SER A 222 17.22 -12.28 -14.63
C SER A 222 16.89 -10.96 -15.33
N GLU A 223 16.10 -10.10 -14.68
CA GLU A 223 15.67 -8.80 -15.17
C GLU A 223 16.28 -7.65 -14.36
N SER A 224 16.57 -6.55 -15.02
CA SER A 224 17.03 -5.31 -14.37
C SER A 224 15.90 -4.30 -14.23
N LYS A 225 14.92 -4.57 -13.38
CA LYS A 225 13.98 -3.52 -12.95
C LYS A 225 14.71 -2.56 -12.01
N ARG A 226 14.47 -1.26 -12.19
CA ARG A 226 15.00 -0.27 -11.26
C ARG A 226 14.50 -0.55 -9.85
N VAL A 227 15.40 -0.96 -8.98
CA VAL A 227 15.20 -0.93 -7.53
C VAL A 227 15.35 0.53 -7.14
N GLY A 228 14.24 1.25 -6.95
CA GLY A 228 14.30 2.67 -6.57
C GLY A 228 14.69 2.83 -5.11
N LEU A 229 15.50 3.84 -4.82
CA LEU A 229 15.65 4.36 -3.46
C LEU A 229 14.33 5.04 -3.09
N GLY A 230 13.65 4.53 -2.05
CA GLY A 230 12.41 5.08 -1.53
C GLY A 230 11.23 4.11 -1.52
N PRO A 231 10.15 4.41 -0.77
CA PRO A 231 8.97 3.57 -0.67
C PRO A 231 8.25 3.46 -2.02
N PHE A 232 7.64 2.29 -2.30
CA PHE A 232 6.76 2.03 -3.46
C PHE A 232 7.44 1.89 -4.82
N THR A 233 8.46 1.07 -4.94
CA THR A 233 9.13 0.81 -6.22
C THR A 233 8.27 0.06 -7.24
N THR A 234 7.31 -0.74 -6.79
CA THR A 234 6.41 -1.54 -7.64
C THR A 234 4.95 -1.21 -7.34
N LEU A 235 4.22 -0.70 -8.33
CA LEU A 235 2.77 -0.45 -8.25
C LEU A 235 1.95 -1.33 -9.18
N SER A 236 2.55 -1.84 -10.24
CA SER A 236 1.90 -2.76 -11.18
C SER A 236 2.39 -4.17 -10.91
N THR A 237 1.48 -5.14 -10.90
CA THR A 237 1.85 -6.56 -10.83
C THR A 237 2.64 -6.94 -12.07
N PHE A 238 3.82 -7.51 -11.86
CA PHE A 238 4.63 -8.06 -12.94
C PHE A 238 4.70 -9.58 -12.78
N ALA A 239 4.38 -10.30 -13.83
CA ALA A 239 4.42 -11.74 -13.85
C ALA A 239 5.49 -12.24 -14.83
N ARG A 240 6.29 -13.21 -14.41
CA ARG A 240 7.31 -13.87 -15.24
C ARG A 240 7.31 -15.36 -15.00
N LYS A 241 7.51 -16.12 -16.07
CA LYS A 241 7.79 -17.54 -15.95
C LYS A 241 9.22 -17.72 -15.45
N VAL A 242 9.38 -18.43 -14.33
CA VAL A 242 10.66 -18.69 -13.71
C VAL A 242 10.79 -20.18 -13.36
N ARG A 243 12.02 -20.65 -13.11
CA ARG A 243 12.32 -22.01 -12.71
C ARG A 243 13.20 -22.02 -11.46
N PHE A 244 12.76 -22.73 -10.44
CA PHE A 244 13.46 -22.85 -9.15
C PHE A 244 14.22 -24.18 -8.99
N GLY A 245 14.83 -24.71 -10.02
CA GLY A 245 15.59 -25.96 -10.00
C GLY A 245 15.80 -26.56 -11.38
N ALA A 246 16.44 -27.72 -11.46
CA ALA A 246 16.75 -28.38 -12.73
C ALA A 246 15.54 -29.08 -13.38
N SER A 247 14.50 -29.40 -12.60
CA SER A 247 13.30 -30.10 -13.08
C SER A 247 12.30 -29.18 -13.78
N GLN A 248 11.64 -29.66 -14.83
CA GLN A 248 10.49 -28.97 -15.44
C GLN A 248 9.32 -28.80 -14.46
N SER A 249 9.21 -29.65 -13.44
CA SER A 249 8.19 -29.53 -12.41
C SER A 249 8.39 -28.29 -11.50
N SER A 250 9.55 -27.65 -11.54
CA SER A 250 9.87 -26.44 -10.77
C SER A 250 9.55 -25.14 -11.50
N GLU A 251 8.89 -25.17 -12.66
CA GLU A 251 8.43 -23.99 -13.37
C GLU A 251 7.15 -23.42 -12.76
N CYS A 252 7.12 -22.09 -12.56
CA CYS A 252 5.97 -21.36 -12.05
C CYS A 252 5.90 -19.95 -12.64
N ILE A 253 4.81 -19.25 -12.37
CA ILE A 253 4.67 -17.83 -12.66
C ILE A 253 4.98 -17.06 -11.38
N LEU A 254 6.10 -16.37 -11.35
CA LEU A 254 6.49 -15.46 -10.26
C LEU A 254 5.81 -14.11 -10.47
N ILE A 255 5.13 -13.62 -9.44
CA ILE A 255 4.34 -12.38 -9.47
C ILE A 255 4.92 -11.42 -8.46
N ASP A 256 5.51 -10.30 -8.93
CA ASP A 256 5.89 -9.17 -8.07
C ASP A 256 4.67 -8.29 -7.84
N SER A 257 4.36 -8.00 -6.59
CA SER A 257 3.19 -7.23 -6.19
C SER A 257 3.54 -5.90 -5.52
N ILE A 258 2.52 -5.06 -5.33
CA ILE A 258 2.63 -3.85 -4.51
C ILE A 258 3.02 -4.23 -3.08
N GLY A 259 3.98 -3.50 -2.52
CA GLY A 259 4.32 -3.63 -1.10
C GLY A 259 3.18 -3.15 -0.21
N PHE A 260 2.96 -3.85 0.91
CA PHE A 260 2.05 -3.41 1.95
C PHE A 260 2.53 -2.09 2.56
N ILE A 261 1.58 -1.30 3.02
CA ILE A 261 1.81 -0.03 3.69
C ILE A 261 1.23 -0.13 5.08
N GLU A 262 1.97 0.36 6.06
CA GLU A 262 1.52 0.38 7.45
C GLU A 262 0.36 1.36 7.62
N ASP A 263 -0.68 0.94 8.36
CA ASP A 263 -1.86 1.75 8.72
C ASP A 263 -2.61 2.37 7.53
N MET A 264 -2.72 1.66 6.41
CA MET A 264 -3.60 2.12 5.32
C MET A 264 -5.07 2.12 5.76
N HIS A 265 -5.77 3.19 5.38
CA HIS A 265 -7.21 3.26 5.61
C HIS A 265 -7.95 2.11 4.89
N PRO A 266 -8.94 1.43 5.53
CA PRO A 266 -9.64 0.29 4.92
C PRO A 266 -10.24 0.56 3.54
N THR A 267 -10.70 1.79 3.29
CA THR A 267 -11.21 2.19 1.97
C THR A 267 -10.14 2.11 0.88
N ILE A 268 -8.88 2.40 1.22
CA ILE A 268 -7.76 2.31 0.30
C ILE A 268 -7.40 0.85 0.06
N VAL A 269 -7.28 0.05 1.13
CA VAL A 269 -7.05 -1.41 1.01
C VAL A 269 -8.08 -2.05 0.08
N LYS A 270 -9.38 -1.78 0.31
CA LYS A 270 -10.47 -2.27 -0.55
C LYS A 270 -10.37 -1.82 -2.00
N ALA A 271 -9.87 -0.62 -2.27
CA ALA A 271 -9.70 -0.16 -3.65
C ALA A 271 -8.57 -0.89 -4.37
N PHE A 272 -7.56 -1.39 -3.64
CA PHE A 272 -6.45 -2.17 -4.18
C PHE A 272 -6.69 -3.68 -4.18
N THR A 273 -7.86 -4.16 -3.77
CA THR A 273 -8.19 -5.60 -3.70
C THR A 273 -7.94 -6.31 -5.03
N ALA A 274 -8.21 -5.67 -6.17
CA ALA A 274 -7.94 -6.28 -7.47
C ALA A 274 -6.44 -6.41 -7.81
N THR A 275 -5.58 -5.54 -7.27
CA THR A 275 -4.11 -5.66 -7.40
C THR A 275 -3.58 -6.67 -6.39
N LEU A 276 -4.11 -6.68 -5.17
CA LEU A 276 -3.84 -7.68 -4.15
C LEU A 276 -4.48 -9.05 -4.50
N GLY A 277 -5.45 -9.07 -5.41
CA GLY A 277 -6.09 -10.29 -5.90
C GLY A 277 -5.14 -11.26 -6.59
N GLU A 278 -4.00 -10.79 -7.12
CA GLU A 278 -2.97 -11.70 -7.61
C GLU A 278 -2.26 -12.43 -6.45
N ILE A 279 -2.15 -11.80 -5.27
CA ILE A 279 -1.68 -12.47 -4.04
C ILE A 279 -2.76 -13.43 -3.54
N ALA A 280 -4.01 -12.96 -3.46
CA ALA A 280 -5.13 -13.76 -2.96
C ALA A 280 -5.31 -15.08 -3.73
N HIS A 281 -5.14 -15.05 -5.05
CA HIS A 281 -5.35 -16.22 -5.91
C HIS A 281 -4.05 -16.92 -6.33
N SER A 282 -2.94 -16.66 -5.65
CA SER A 282 -1.69 -17.39 -5.87
C SER A 282 -1.69 -18.73 -5.13
N ASP A 283 -0.99 -19.71 -5.70
CA ASP A 283 -0.85 -21.05 -5.09
C ASP A 283 0.15 -21.03 -3.93
N LEU A 284 1.13 -20.12 -3.98
CA LEU A 284 2.14 -19.91 -2.95
C LEU A 284 2.41 -18.40 -2.78
N ILE A 285 2.50 -17.96 -1.54
CA ILE A 285 2.83 -16.60 -1.15
C ILE A 285 4.19 -16.59 -0.47
N LEU A 286 5.15 -15.84 -1.02
CA LEU A 286 6.42 -15.54 -0.38
C LEU A 286 6.28 -14.21 0.35
N LEU A 287 6.18 -14.27 1.68
CA LEU A 287 5.96 -13.10 2.52
C LEU A 287 7.29 -12.56 3.03
N PHE A 288 7.74 -11.43 2.48
CA PHE A 288 9.01 -10.81 2.82
C PHE A 288 8.91 -9.93 4.05
N VAL A 289 9.75 -10.21 5.04
CA VAL A 289 9.95 -9.43 6.27
C VAL A 289 11.37 -8.88 6.26
N ASP A 290 11.55 -7.62 6.58
CA ASP A 290 12.87 -6.99 6.70
C ASP A 290 13.47 -7.34 8.06
N ALA A 291 14.51 -8.16 8.08
CA ALA A 291 15.17 -8.60 9.31
C ALA A 291 16.09 -7.51 9.92
N SER A 292 16.38 -6.44 9.19
CA SER A 292 17.22 -5.35 9.70
C SER A 292 16.46 -4.36 10.60
N GLU A 293 15.15 -4.53 10.73
CA GLU A 293 14.34 -3.70 11.62
C GLU A 293 14.35 -4.19 13.06
N GLU A 294 13.94 -3.33 13.98
CA GLU A 294 13.80 -3.70 15.39
C GLU A 294 12.71 -4.75 15.58
N THR A 295 12.94 -5.74 16.44
CA THR A 295 12.00 -6.84 16.72
C THR A 295 10.57 -6.39 17.04
N PRO A 296 10.31 -5.31 17.83
CA PRO A 296 8.96 -4.82 18.07
C PRO A 296 8.26 -4.31 16.80
N VAL A 297 9.01 -3.71 15.87
CA VAL A 297 8.50 -3.23 14.57
C VAL A 297 8.11 -4.43 13.71
N ILE A 298 8.99 -5.42 13.63
CA ILE A 298 8.76 -6.67 12.89
C ILE A 298 7.50 -7.37 13.43
N ALA A 299 7.37 -7.48 14.74
CA ALA A 299 6.22 -8.08 15.40
C ALA A 299 4.88 -7.42 15.00
N ARG A 300 4.84 -6.09 15.04
CA ARG A 300 3.66 -5.28 14.65
C ARG A 300 3.35 -5.46 13.16
N ARG A 301 4.37 -5.41 12.30
CA ARG A 301 4.22 -5.61 10.85
C ARG A 301 3.72 -7.00 10.50
N CYS A 302 4.20 -8.04 11.17
CA CYS A 302 3.71 -9.41 11.00
C CYS A 302 2.22 -9.53 11.32
N LEU A 303 1.74 -8.92 12.42
CA LEU A 303 0.31 -8.88 12.75
C LEU A 303 -0.51 -8.17 11.67
N SER A 304 -0.02 -7.04 11.18
CA SER A 304 -0.70 -6.29 10.12
C SER A 304 -0.72 -7.07 8.79
N MET A 305 0.36 -7.75 8.43
CA MET A 305 0.42 -8.61 7.24
C MET A 305 -0.58 -9.76 7.32
N ASN A 306 -0.68 -10.44 8.46
CA ASN A 306 -1.68 -11.48 8.69
C ASN A 306 -3.11 -10.95 8.51
N LYS A 307 -3.38 -9.76 9.04
CA LYS A 307 -4.68 -9.10 8.87
C LYS A 307 -4.98 -8.82 7.40
N ILE A 308 -4.03 -8.27 6.66
CA ILE A 308 -4.19 -7.98 5.23
C ILE A 308 -4.44 -9.27 4.44
N LEU A 309 -3.66 -10.34 4.67
CA LEU A 309 -3.85 -11.63 4.00
C LEU A 309 -5.26 -12.20 4.24
N ARG A 310 -5.79 -12.07 5.46
CA ARG A 310 -7.18 -12.46 5.77
C ARG A 310 -8.22 -11.56 5.09
N GLU A 311 -8.00 -10.25 5.04
CA GLU A 311 -8.93 -9.29 4.41
C GLU A 311 -9.05 -9.48 2.89
N ILE A 312 -8.01 -10.04 2.25
CA ILE A 312 -8.02 -10.34 0.82
C ILE A 312 -8.41 -11.80 0.51
N ASP A 313 -8.82 -12.57 1.52
CA ASP A 313 -9.14 -14.00 1.39
C ASP A 313 -8.04 -14.79 0.67
N ALA A 314 -6.80 -14.64 1.14
CA ALA A 314 -5.64 -15.33 0.57
C ALA A 314 -5.65 -16.81 0.94
N ASP A 315 -5.85 -17.69 -0.04
CA ASP A 315 -5.94 -19.14 0.14
C ASP A 315 -4.63 -19.89 -0.10
N GLY A 316 -3.61 -19.21 -0.66
CA GLY A 316 -2.31 -19.80 -0.98
C GLY A 316 -1.51 -20.18 0.25
N GLN A 317 -0.65 -21.19 0.09
CA GLN A 317 0.34 -21.52 1.13
C GLN A 317 1.30 -20.35 1.34
N VAL A 318 1.75 -20.13 2.57
CA VAL A 318 2.67 -19.03 2.91
C VAL A 318 4.04 -19.58 3.30
N ILE A 319 5.09 -18.96 2.77
CA ILE A 319 6.47 -19.07 3.26
C ILE A 319 6.90 -17.66 3.67
N VAL A 320 7.36 -17.51 4.91
CA VAL A 320 7.90 -16.21 5.36
C VAL A 320 9.40 -16.16 5.08
N CYS A 321 9.82 -15.14 4.34
CA CYS A 321 11.22 -14.86 4.03
C CYS A 321 11.71 -13.74 4.95
N ALA A 322 12.49 -14.07 5.99
CA ALA A 322 13.20 -13.07 6.79
C ALA A 322 14.40 -12.58 5.98
N ASN A 323 14.20 -11.48 5.25
CA ASN A 323 15.16 -10.97 4.26
C ASN A 323 16.09 -9.92 4.86
N LYS A 324 17.23 -9.68 4.19
CA LYS A 324 18.31 -8.75 4.56
C LYS A 324 19.12 -9.22 5.78
N ILE A 325 19.31 -10.51 5.92
CA ILE A 325 20.16 -11.06 6.99
C ILE A 325 21.64 -10.64 6.85
N ASP A 326 22.04 -10.17 5.66
CA ASP A 326 23.35 -9.59 5.39
C ASP A 326 23.60 -8.27 6.16
N LEU A 327 22.58 -7.64 6.72
CA LEU A 327 22.67 -6.37 7.46
C LEU A 327 22.65 -6.55 8.99
N VAL A 328 22.54 -7.79 9.49
CA VAL A 328 22.32 -8.08 10.90
C VAL A 328 23.20 -9.24 11.37
N ASP A 329 23.48 -9.29 12.66
CA ASP A 329 24.22 -10.41 13.25
C ASP A 329 23.36 -11.64 13.54
N SER A 330 24.00 -12.75 13.89
CA SER A 330 23.32 -14.03 14.11
C SER A 330 22.35 -14.01 15.30
N GLU A 331 22.62 -13.20 16.33
CA GLU A 331 21.76 -13.06 17.52
C GLU A 331 20.47 -12.34 17.16
N GLN A 332 20.57 -11.24 16.41
CA GLN A 332 19.42 -10.52 15.89
C GLN A 332 18.59 -11.38 14.93
N VAL A 333 19.23 -12.15 14.04
CA VAL A 333 18.52 -13.11 13.16
C VAL A 333 17.71 -14.10 13.99
N ALA A 334 18.27 -14.68 15.05
CA ALA A 334 17.57 -15.62 15.90
C ALA A 334 16.34 -14.99 16.58
N SER A 335 16.49 -13.79 17.16
CA SER A 335 15.40 -13.03 17.78
C SER A 335 14.28 -12.71 16.79
N VAL A 336 14.63 -12.29 15.57
CA VAL A 336 13.68 -11.99 14.50
C VAL A 336 12.92 -13.24 14.07
N LEU A 337 13.60 -14.36 13.90
CA LEU A 337 12.95 -15.63 13.52
C LEU A 337 11.97 -16.09 14.59
N GLU A 338 12.29 -15.94 15.87
CA GLU A 338 11.38 -16.26 16.98
C GLU A 338 10.14 -15.38 16.93
N ALA A 339 10.32 -14.06 16.82
CA ALA A 339 9.22 -13.10 16.73
C ALA A 339 8.28 -13.36 15.53
N ILE A 340 8.82 -13.81 14.39
CA ILE A 340 8.02 -14.16 13.22
C ILE A 340 7.27 -15.48 13.46
N ARG A 341 7.93 -16.53 14.00
CA ARG A 341 7.32 -17.84 14.25
C ARG A 341 6.16 -17.80 15.22
N GLU A 342 6.23 -16.95 16.24
CA GLU A 342 5.11 -16.72 17.17
C GLU A 342 3.84 -16.25 16.47
N ARG A 343 3.98 -15.51 15.35
CA ARG A 343 2.86 -14.87 14.63
C ARG A 343 2.41 -15.65 13.40
N PHE A 344 3.28 -16.50 12.88
CA PHE A 344 3.02 -17.38 11.73
C PHE A 344 3.20 -18.85 12.12
N VAL A 345 2.38 -19.29 13.09
CA VAL A 345 2.43 -20.66 13.63
C VAL A 345 2.21 -21.68 12.52
N GLY A 346 3.07 -22.69 12.44
CA GLY A 346 3.00 -23.74 11.43
C GLY A 346 3.45 -23.33 10.02
N THR A 347 3.92 -22.09 9.84
CA THR A 347 4.42 -21.58 8.56
C THR A 347 5.95 -21.72 8.50
N ALA A 348 6.48 -22.08 7.34
CA ALA A 348 7.93 -22.13 7.12
C ALA A 348 8.49 -20.70 7.15
N VAL A 349 9.53 -20.47 7.96
CA VAL A 349 10.26 -19.20 8.08
C VAL A 349 11.70 -19.42 7.68
N ILE A 350 12.14 -18.78 6.60
CA ILE A 350 13.48 -18.97 6.00
C ILE A 350 14.22 -17.64 6.04
N PRO A 351 15.37 -17.57 6.73
CA PRO A 351 16.24 -16.40 6.70
C PRO A 351 17.00 -16.34 5.37
N ILE A 352 16.96 -15.20 4.67
CA ILE A 352 17.59 -15.04 3.36
C ILE A 352 18.24 -13.65 3.20
N SER A 353 19.16 -13.55 2.26
CA SER A 353 19.50 -12.28 1.65
C SER A 353 19.20 -12.32 0.15
N ALA A 354 18.19 -11.56 -0.28
CA ALA A 354 17.89 -11.39 -1.70
C ALA A 354 19.01 -10.65 -2.44
N LEU A 355 19.80 -9.83 -1.72
CA LEU A 355 20.90 -9.04 -2.28
C LEU A 355 22.15 -9.91 -2.51
N THR A 356 22.61 -10.63 -1.51
CA THR A 356 23.82 -11.46 -1.60
C THR A 356 23.57 -12.83 -2.22
N GLY A 357 22.37 -13.37 -2.02
CA GLY A 357 21.96 -14.72 -2.44
C GLY A 357 22.06 -15.76 -1.34
N GLU A 358 22.38 -15.34 -0.12
CA GLU A 358 22.49 -16.22 1.03
C GLU A 358 21.17 -16.95 1.29
N ASN A 359 21.25 -18.24 1.58
CA ASN A 359 20.14 -19.17 1.85
C ASN A 359 19.05 -19.27 0.75
N LEU A 360 19.26 -18.71 -0.45
CA LEU A 360 18.28 -18.84 -1.54
C LEU A 360 18.12 -20.31 -1.99
N GLY A 361 19.12 -21.13 -1.84
CA GLY A 361 19.02 -22.58 -2.15
C GLY A 361 17.94 -23.27 -1.31
N GLU A 362 17.89 -22.98 0.00
CA GLU A 362 16.86 -23.50 0.91
C GLU A 362 15.46 -23.00 0.51
N LEU A 363 15.35 -21.69 0.22
CA LEU A 363 14.09 -21.10 -0.25
C LEU A 363 13.62 -21.75 -1.56
N PHE A 364 14.51 -21.95 -2.54
CA PHE A 364 14.16 -22.59 -3.81
C PHE A 364 13.71 -24.04 -3.63
N ALA A 365 14.34 -24.78 -2.73
CA ALA A 365 13.91 -26.14 -2.38
C ALA A 365 12.51 -26.14 -1.72
N ALA A 366 12.25 -25.18 -0.83
CA ALA A 366 10.95 -25.04 -0.20
C ALA A 366 9.86 -24.64 -1.20
N ILE A 367 10.13 -23.69 -2.10
CA ILE A 367 9.22 -23.31 -3.19
C ILE A 367 8.91 -24.53 -4.07
N THR A 368 9.94 -25.26 -4.51
CA THR A 368 9.77 -26.42 -5.40
C THR A 368 8.90 -27.50 -4.77
N ARG A 369 9.08 -27.79 -3.48
CA ARG A 369 8.22 -28.75 -2.75
C ARG A 369 6.77 -28.32 -2.73
N ASN A 370 6.50 -27.05 -2.45
CA ASN A 370 5.13 -26.53 -2.38
C ASN A 370 4.44 -26.52 -3.75
N ILE A 371 5.10 -26.04 -4.80
CA ILE A 371 4.50 -25.99 -6.14
C ILE A 371 4.31 -27.38 -6.78
N SER A 372 5.16 -28.37 -6.42
CA SER A 372 4.98 -29.76 -6.86
C SER A 372 3.72 -30.39 -6.27
N ASN A 373 3.42 -30.10 -5.01
CA ASN A 373 2.19 -30.55 -4.34
C ASN A 373 0.93 -29.97 -5.00
N VAL A 374 0.96 -28.71 -5.43
CA VAL A 374 -0.14 -28.06 -6.15
C VAL A 374 -0.42 -28.75 -7.48
N LYS A 375 0.63 -29.12 -8.23
CA LYS A 375 0.48 -29.83 -9.51
C LYS A 375 -0.15 -31.22 -9.32
N VAL A 376 0.17 -31.94 -8.25
CA VAL A 376 -0.41 -33.25 -7.93
C VAL A 376 -1.89 -33.11 -7.60
N THR A 377 -2.30 -32.10 -6.84
CA THR A 377 -3.70 -31.85 -6.49
C THR A 377 -4.55 -31.36 -7.67
N ALA A 378 -3.97 -30.61 -8.59
CA ALA A 378 -4.65 -30.16 -9.82
C ALA A 378 -4.88 -31.29 -10.85
N GLY A 379 -4.09 -32.36 -10.77
CA GLY A 379 -4.24 -33.56 -11.62
C GLY A 379 -5.23 -34.62 -11.08
N LEU A 380 -5.78 -34.44 -9.85
CA LEU A 380 -6.77 -35.35 -9.27
C LEU A 380 -8.21 -34.87 -9.61
N PRO A 381 -9.14 -35.78 -10.01
CA PRO A 381 -10.53 -35.40 -10.23
C PRO A 381 -11.12 -34.77 -8.95
N SER A 382 -11.97 -33.80 -9.13
CA SER A 382 -12.57 -32.91 -8.11
C SER A 382 -13.24 -33.63 -6.91
N THR A 383 -13.45 -34.90 -6.96
CA THR A 383 -14.02 -35.73 -5.88
C THR A 383 -13.08 -35.97 -4.69
N PHE A 384 -11.78 -35.70 -4.82
CA PHE A 384 -10.81 -35.92 -3.74
C PHE A 384 -10.40 -34.64 -2.97
N VAL A 385 -10.84 -33.46 -3.41
CA VAL A 385 -10.40 -32.18 -2.82
C VAL A 385 -11.20 -31.78 -1.58
N GLN A 386 -12.37 -32.38 -1.32
CA GLN A 386 -13.23 -32.03 -0.17
C GLN A 386 -12.80 -32.61 1.20
N ALA A 387 -11.76 -33.44 1.27
CA ALA A 387 -11.36 -34.16 2.51
C ALA A 387 -10.26 -33.49 3.35
N ARG A 388 -9.83 -32.24 3.05
CA ARG A 388 -8.73 -31.57 3.77
C ARG A 388 -9.07 -30.19 4.34
N ASN A 389 -10.30 -29.97 4.81
CA ASN A 389 -10.55 -28.86 5.72
C ASN A 389 -10.39 -29.35 7.17
N PRO A 390 -9.37 -28.91 7.93
CA PRO A 390 -9.35 -29.14 9.36
C PRO A 390 -10.45 -28.30 10.01
N VAL A 391 -11.24 -28.96 10.83
CA VAL A 391 -12.29 -28.45 11.72
C VAL A 391 -11.82 -27.13 12.37
N ARG A 392 -12.66 -26.07 12.25
CA ARG A 392 -12.53 -24.85 13.05
C ARG A 392 -12.83 -25.23 14.50
N PRO A 393 -12.00 -24.89 15.48
CA PRO A 393 -12.46 -24.84 16.87
C PRO A 393 -13.34 -23.61 17.05
N GLU A 394 -14.44 -23.80 17.78
CA GLU A 394 -15.40 -22.79 18.22
C GLU A 394 -14.77 -21.68 19.06
#